data_a9dd8b789b508cdeffec1d2c41436bea
#
_entry.id   a9dd8b789b508cdeffec1d2c41436bea
#
_cell.length_a   1.000
_cell.length_b   1.000
_cell.length_c   1.000
_cell.angle_alpha   90.00
_cell.angle_beta   90.00
_cell.angle_gamma   90.00
#
_symmetry.space_group_name_H-M   'P 1'
#
loop_
_entity.id
_entity.type
_entity.pdbx_description
1 polymer ?
#
loop_
_entity_poly.entity_id
_entity_poly.type
_entity_poly.pdbx_seq_one_letter_code
_entity_poly.pdbx_strand_id
1 'polypeptide(L)'
;MINQIIKFFLENKLITFLLLGLLVLWGVATAPFDWELEGLPRDPVAVDAIPDIGENQQIVFTEWTGRSPRDIDDQITYPLTTYLLGIPGVKTIRSSSMFGFSSIYIIFNEEVEFYFSRTRILEKLNALPAGMLPDGVQPTLGPDATALGQIFWYTLEAQDPEGRPAGGWDLHELRSIQDFQVKYALNAVEGVSEVASIGGFVKEYQVDVDPNALKAYRVSLDDVIRAVRNS
;
A
#
# COMPACT_ATOMS: atom_id res chain seq x y z
N MET A 1 -4.77 46.53 27.09
CA MET A 1 -4.86 46.10 25.71
C MET A 1 -6.21 45.42 25.41
N ILE A 2 -6.58 44.31 26.07
CA ILE A 2 -7.84 43.57 25.84
C ILE A 2 -9.09 44.48 26.02
N ASN A 3 -9.16 45.24 27.10
CA ASN A 3 -10.27 46.16 27.38
C ASN A 3 -10.47 47.25 26.29
N GLN A 4 -9.40 47.67 25.67
CA GLN A 4 -9.49 48.65 24.54
C GLN A 4 -10.05 48.01 23.29
N ILE A 5 -9.68 46.76 23.01
CA ILE A 5 -10.23 45.97 21.88
C ILE A 5 -11.74 45.73 22.07
N ILE A 6 -12.12 45.28 23.28
CA ILE A 6 -13.53 45.05 23.61
C ILE A 6 -14.34 46.34 23.47
N LYS A 7 -13.82 47.45 24.02
CA LYS A 7 -14.47 48.75 23.92
C LYS A 7 -14.63 49.22 22.49
N PHE A 8 -13.62 49.02 21.64
CA PHE A 8 -13.67 49.38 20.21
C PHE A 8 -14.81 48.64 19.50
N PHE A 9 -14.95 47.34 19.68
CA PHE A 9 -16.00 46.54 19.06
C PHE A 9 -17.40 46.86 19.61
N LEU A 10 -17.53 47.21 20.88
CA LEU A 10 -18.80 47.61 21.48
C LEU A 10 -19.26 48.99 21.00
N GLU A 11 -18.32 49.91 20.77
CA GLU A 11 -18.62 51.26 20.28
C GLU A 11 -18.87 51.28 18.77
N ASN A 12 -18.19 50.40 17.99
CA ASN A 12 -18.32 50.35 16.55
C ASN A 12 -19.14 49.17 16.06
N LYS A 13 -20.42 49.12 16.40
CA LYS A 13 -21.33 47.99 16.10
C LYS A 13 -21.35 47.61 14.62
N LEU A 14 -21.33 48.61 13.72
CA LEU A 14 -21.35 48.37 12.26
C LEU A 14 -20.14 47.56 11.80
N ILE A 15 -18.93 47.92 12.28
CA ILE A 15 -17.67 47.21 11.98
C ILE A 15 -17.72 45.78 12.54
N THR A 16 -18.25 45.64 13.76
CA THR A 16 -18.40 44.35 14.41
C THR A 16 -19.32 43.41 13.62
N PHE A 17 -20.49 43.90 13.19
CA PHE A 17 -21.43 43.07 12.41
C PHE A 17 -20.88 42.77 11.00
N LEU A 18 -20.13 43.67 10.38
CA LEU A 18 -19.51 43.43 9.09
C LEU A 18 -18.43 42.38 9.18
N LEU A 19 -17.56 42.45 10.19
CA LEU A 19 -16.52 41.43 10.46
C LEU A 19 -17.15 40.07 10.81
N LEU A 20 -18.19 40.06 11.63
CA LEU A 20 -18.92 38.85 11.95
C LEU A 20 -19.55 38.20 10.71
N GLY A 21 -20.20 39.02 9.88
CA GLY A 21 -20.79 38.57 8.61
C GLY A 21 -19.73 37.99 7.66
N LEU A 22 -18.58 38.65 7.55
CA LEU A 22 -17.45 38.15 6.74
C LEU A 22 -16.91 36.84 7.27
N LEU A 23 -16.77 36.70 8.59
CA LEU A 23 -16.32 35.47 9.24
C LEU A 23 -17.31 34.30 9.02
N VAL A 24 -18.63 34.59 9.13
CA VAL A 24 -19.68 33.60 8.86
C VAL A 24 -19.67 33.19 7.39
N LEU A 25 -19.56 34.13 6.46
CA LEU A 25 -19.46 33.84 5.02
C LEU A 25 -18.23 33.00 4.70
N TRP A 26 -17.09 33.35 5.27
CA TRP A 26 -15.87 32.56 5.14
C TRP A 26 -16.07 31.16 5.70
N GLY A 27 -16.64 31.01 6.90
CA GLY A 27 -16.90 29.70 7.49
C GLY A 27 -17.84 28.83 6.64
N VAL A 28 -18.86 29.43 6.02
CA VAL A 28 -19.74 28.72 5.09
C VAL A 28 -19.03 28.33 3.81
N ALA A 29 -18.16 29.19 3.27
CA ALA A 29 -17.39 28.90 2.05
C ALA A 29 -16.39 27.76 2.23
N THR A 30 -15.78 27.65 3.42
CA THR A 30 -14.77 26.65 3.75
C THR A 30 -15.30 25.43 4.51
N ALA A 31 -16.59 25.42 4.84
CA ALA A 31 -17.19 24.30 5.58
C ALA A 31 -17.02 22.97 4.83
N PRO A 32 -16.63 21.87 5.50
CA PRO A 32 -16.35 20.57 4.88
C PRO A 32 -17.61 19.76 4.55
N PHE A 33 -18.69 20.44 4.17
CA PHE A 33 -19.95 19.79 3.83
C PHE A 33 -20.24 19.99 2.33
N ASP A 34 -20.85 19.00 1.68
CA ASP A 34 -21.27 19.07 0.27
C ASP A 34 -22.57 19.90 0.11
N TRP A 35 -22.48 21.17 0.47
CA TRP A 35 -23.59 22.09 0.24
C TRP A 35 -23.42 22.77 -1.12
N GLU A 36 -24.35 22.55 -2.03
CA GLU A 36 -24.45 23.32 -3.26
C GLU A 36 -25.14 24.66 -2.96
N LEU A 37 -24.34 25.72 -2.80
CA LEU A 37 -24.83 27.07 -2.62
C LEU A 37 -24.66 27.82 -3.95
N GLU A 38 -25.74 28.00 -4.69
CA GLU A 38 -25.73 28.74 -5.95
C GLU A 38 -25.17 30.16 -5.75
N GLY A 39 -24.09 30.48 -6.50
CA GLY A 39 -23.50 31.83 -6.55
C GLY A 39 -22.42 32.16 -5.52
N LEU A 40 -22.07 31.25 -4.59
CA LEU A 40 -20.94 31.41 -3.67
C LEU A 40 -19.75 30.54 -4.12
N PRO A 41 -18.56 31.11 -4.35
CA PRO A 41 -17.36 30.33 -4.57
C PRO A 41 -17.06 29.53 -3.31
N ARG A 42 -16.96 28.22 -3.45
CA ARG A 42 -16.64 27.31 -2.34
C ARG A 42 -15.25 26.75 -2.49
N ASP A 43 -14.54 26.67 -1.37
CA ASP A 43 -13.25 26.01 -1.23
C ASP A 43 -13.30 25.18 0.08
N PRO A 44 -14.03 24.06 0.07
CA PRO A 44 -14.22 23.24 1.28
C PRO A 44 -12.87 22.70 1.75
N VAL A 45 -12.61 22.81 3.04
CA VAL A 45 -11.46 22.19 3.68
C VAL A 45 -11.57 20.68 3.53
N ALA A 46 -10.55 20.05 2.97
CA ALA A 46 -10.49 18.60 2.88
C ALA A 46 -10.46 18.01 4.30
N VAL A 47 -11.41 17.13 4.59
CA VAL A 47 -11.52 16.42 5.86
C VAL A 47 -11.60 14.93 5.57
N ASP A 48 -10.63 14.19 6.04
CA ASP A 48 -10.67 12.74 5.98
C ASP A 48 -11.50 12.16 7.12
N ALA A 49 -12.36 11.20 6.82
CA ALA A 49 -13.13 10.47 7.83
C ALA A 49 -12.22 9.74 8.83
N ILE A 50 -11.06 9.30 8.36
CA ILE A 50 -9.97 8.71 9.16
C ILE A 50 -8.73 9.53 8.84
N PRO A 51 -8.34 10.48 9.73
CA PRO A 51 -7.15 11.29 9.49
C PRO A 51 -5.91 10.42 9.46
N ASP A 52 -5.01 10.68 8.51
CA ASP A 52 -3.71 10.01 8.45
C ASP A 52 -2.76 10.61 9.49
N ILE A 53 -2.92 10.13 10.73
CA ILE A 53 -2.07 10.49 11.87
C ILE A 53 -0.90 9.51 12.04
N GLY A 54 -0.72 8.59 11.08
CA GLY A 54 0.36 7.62 11.08
C GLY A 54 1.72 8.27 10.81
N GLU A 55 2.78 7.61 11.27
CA GLU A 55 4.14 7.98 10.84
C GLU A 55 4.26 7.76 9.32
N ASN A 56 5.01 8.63 8.63
CA ASN A 56 5.35 8.42 7.23
C ASN A 56 6.25 7.18 7.12
N GLN A 57 5.60 6.04 6.93
CA GLN A 57 6.22 4.72 6.87
C GLN A 57 6.09 4.14 5.48
N GLN A 58 7.21 3.69 4.93
CA GLN A 58 7.26 2.95 3.67
C GLN A 58 7.76 1.54 3.94
N ILE A 59 7.28 0.58 3.15
CA ILE A 59 7.63 -0.84 3.33
C ILE A 59 8.27 -1.35 2.05
N VAL A 60 9.41 -2.02 2.19
CA VAL A 60 10.07 -2.74 1.08
C VAL A 60 10.01 -4.23 1.36
N PHE A 61 9.46 -4.98 0.42
CA PHE A 61 9.36 -6.43 0.46
C PHE A 61 10.37 -7.08 -0.46
N THR A 62 10.88 -8.24 -0.06
CA THR A 62 11.73 -9.06 -0.92
C THR A 62 11.45 -10.52 -0.68
N GLU A 63 11.13 -11.25 -1.75
CA GLU A 63 10.89 -12.68 -1.70
C GLU A 63 12.11 -13.46 -2.20
N TRP A 64 12.48 -14.49 -1.48
CA TRP A 64 13.48 -15.46 -1.86
C TRP A 64 13.09 -16.85 -1.37
N THR A 65 12.22 -17.48 -2.12
CA THR A 65 11.57 -18.73 -1.75
C THR A 65 12.56 -19.85 -1.39
N GLY A 66 12.25 -20.60 -0.35
CA GLY A 66 13.03 -21.78 0.08
C GLY A 66 14.29 -21.45 0.89
N ARG A 67 14.47 -20.22 1.34
CA ARG A 67 15.64 -19.81 2.14
C ARG A 67 15.29 -19.64 3.61
N SER A 68 16.25 -19.95 4.47
CA SER A 68 16.09 -19.78 5.91
C SER A 68 16.04 -18.29 6.29
N PRO A 69 15.42 -17.92 7.45
CA PRO A 69 15.43 -16.54 7.93
C PRO A 69 16.83 -15.96 8.07
N ARG A 70 17.85 -16.78 8.38
CA ARG A 70 19.21 -16.37 8.48
C ARG A 70 19.82 -16.03 7.12
N ASP A 71 19.56 -16.84 6.09
CA ASP A 71 20.02 -16.55 4.73
C ASP A 71 19.39 -15.28 4.20
N ILE A 72 18.09 -15.08 4.50
CA ILE A 72 17.34 -13.86 4.16
C ILE A 72 17.96 -12.65 4.85
N ASP A 73 18.29 -12.77 6.13
CA ASP A 73 18.91 -11.69 6.89
C ASP A 73 20.28 -11.31 6.35
N ASP A 74 21.15 -12.31 6.21
CA ASP A 74 22.55 -12.09 5.82
C ASP A 74 22.67 -11.57 4.37
N GLN A 75 21.85 -12.03 3.43
CA GLN A 75 22.03 -11.76 2.00
C GLN A 75 21.03 -10.75 1.42
N ILE A 76 19.93 -10.45 2.11
CA ILE A 76 18.90 -9.54 1.62
C ILE A 76 18.63 -8.41 2.63
N THR A 77 18.18 -8.77 3.82
CA THR A 77 17.66 -7.78 4.77
C THR A 77 18.75 -6.82 5.26
N TYR A 78 19.87 -7.34 5.72
CA TYR A 78 20.97 -6.52 6.22
C TYR A 78 21.61 -5.64 5.13
N PRO A 79 21.98 -6.14 3.94
CA PRO A 79 22.50 -5.31 2.85
C PRO A 79 21.53 -4.20 2.42
N LEU A 80 20.25 -4.53 2.23
CA LEU A 80 19.22 -3.54 1.85
C LEU A 80 18.99 -2.50 2.95
N THR A 81 18.88 -2.92 4.21
CA THR A 81 18.70 -2.00 5.35
C THR A 81 19.84 -1.00 5.40
N THR A 82 21.08 -1.47 5.28
CA THR A 82 22.28 -0.61 5.29
C THR A 82 22.29 0.36 4.12
N TYR A 83 21.91 -0.11 2.94
CA TYR A 83 21.84 0.71 1.72
C TYR A 83 20.76 1.79 1.79
N LEU A 84 19.59 1.45 2.33
CA LEU A 84 18.45 2.34 2.46
C LEU A 84 18.61 3.39 3.58
N LEU A 85 19.46 3.14 4.57
CA LEU A 85 19.81 4.13 5.60
C LEU A 85 20.38 5.44 5.03
N GLY A 86 20.98 5.39 3.84
CA GLY A 86 21.51 6.57 3.16
C GLY A 86 20.48 7.46 2.48
N ILE A 87 19.17 7.25 2.68
CA ILE A 87 18.10 8.09 2.13
C ILE A 87 17.89 9.31 3.02
N PRO A 88 17.90 10.55 2.47
CA PRO A 88 17.64 11.75 3.26
C PRO A 88 16.26 11.74 3.89
N GLY A 89 16.18 12.16 5.16
CA GLY A 89 14.93 12.26 5.90
C GLY A 89 14.48 10.96 6.59
N VAL A 90 15.24 9.87 6.47
CA VAL A 90 14.98 8.64 7.23
C VAL A 90 15.25 8.86 8.71
N LYS A 91 14.25 8.60 9.54
CA LYS A 91 14.30 8.66 11.00
C LYS A 91 14.82 7.34 11.58
N THR A 92 14.27 6.22 11.11
CA THR A 92 14.68 4.87 11.53
C THR A 92 14.29 3.83 10.51
N ILE A 93 15.00 2.71 10.49
CA ILE A 93 14.63 1.54 9.72
C ILE A 93 14.47 0.36 10.66
N ARG A 94 13.41 -0.41 10.47
CA ARG A 94 13.15 -1.68 11.14
C ARG A 94 13.02 -2.75 10.10
N SER A 95 13.54 -3.93 10.35
CA SER A 95 13.45 -5.04 9.42
C SER A 95 13.08 -6.34 10.11
N SER A 96 12.49 -7.23 9.35
CA SER A 96 12.14 -8.57 9.78
C SER A 96 12.46 -9.58 8.68
N SER A 97 13.20 -10.61 9.06
CA SER A 97 13.59 -11.71 8.16
C SER A 97 12.80 -12.95 8.55
N MET A 98 12.01 -13.45 7.60
CA MET A 98 11.19 -14.65 7.75
C MET A 98 11.64 -15.72 6.76
N PHE A 99 11.06 -16.90 6.83
CA PHE A 99 11.35 -17.97 5.87
C PHE A 99 10.92 -17.54 4.45
N GLY A 100 11.90 -17.40 3.56
CA GLY A 100 11.68 -17.01 2.18
C GLY A 100 11.27 -15.54 1.96
N PHE A 101 11.27 -14.68 2.99
CA PHE A 101 10.71 -13.35 2.91
C PHE A 101 11.44 -12.33 3.81
N SER A 102 11.68 -11.15 3.27
CA SER A 102 12.21 -9.99 3.99
C SER A 102 11.20 -8.83 3.94
N SER A 103 10.99 -8.17 5.06
CA SER A 103 10.25 -6.92 5.14
C SER A 103 11.08 -5.83 5.84
N ILE A 104 11.18 -4.68 5.20
CA ILE A 104 11.94 -3.52 5.71
C ILE A 104 11.00 -2.34 5.81
N TYR A 105 10.82 -1.83 7.02
CA TYR A 105 9.98 -0.68 7.37
C TYR A 105 10.88 0.54 7.49
N ILE A 106 10.68 1.51 6.61
CA ILE A 106 11.46 2.75 6.57
C ILE A 106 10.57 3.86 7.08
N ILE A 107 10.92 4.41 8.23
CA ILE A 107 10.16 5.48 8.88
C ILE A 107 10.89 6.80 8.63
N PHE A 108 10.18 7.76 8.06
CA PHE A 108 10.69 9.09 7.76
C PHE A 108 10.33 10.10 8.87
N ASN A 109 11.02 11.22 8.86
CA ASN A 109 10.65 12.35 9.71
C ASN A 109 9.30 12.92 9.26
N GLU A 110 8.55 13.53 10.18
CA GLU A 110 7.20 14.07 9.94
C GLU A 110 7.16 15.17 8.86
N GLU A 111 8.28 15.88 8.67
CA GLU A 111 8.41 16.95 7.67
C GLU A 111 8.56 16.41 6.23
N VAL A 112 8.81 15.10 6.06
CA VAL A 112 9.01 14.48 4.75
C VAL A 112 7.66 14.10 4.16
N GLU A 113 7.39 14.62 2.96
CA GLU A 113 6.16 14.32 2.24
C GLU A 113 6.14 12.83 1.80
N PHE A 114 4.96 12.20 1.86
CA PHE A 114 4.77 10.78 1.64
C PHE A 114 5.25 10.31 0.26
N TYR A 115 4.85 10.97 -0.82
CA TYR A 115 5.26 10.58 -2.17
C TYR A 115 6.72 10.91 -2.47
N PHE A 116 7.28 11.93 -1.82
CA PHE A 116 8.71 12.19 -1.89
C PHE A 116 9.50 11.02 -1.30
N SER A 117 9.09 10.51 -0.15
CA SER A 117 9.74 9.35 0.49
C SER A 117 9.69 8.11 -0.41
N ARG A 118 8.55 7.85 -1.06
CA ARG A 118 8.38 6.75 -2.04
C ARG A 118 9.32 6.89 -3.23
N THR A 119 9.36 8.09 -3.81
CA THR A 119 10.24 8.38 -4.96
C THR A 119 11.71 8.13 -4.63
N ARG A 120 12.16 8.57 -3.44
CA ARG A 120 13.55 8.34 -2.99
C ARG A 120 13.87 6.86 -2.79
N ILE A 121 12.95 6.09 -2.26
CA ILE A 121 13.13 4.63 -2.14
C ILE A 121 13.20 3.99 -3.51
N LEU A 122 12.27 4.31 -4.43
CA LEU A 122 12.28 3.75 -5.79
C LEU A 122 13.58 4.08 -6.53
N GLU A 123 14.08 5.31 -6.45
CA GLU A 123 15.37 5.70 -7.02
C GLU A 123 16.52 4.84 -6.45
N LYS A 124 16.54 4.62 -5.14
CA LYS A 124 17.54 3.78 -4.49
C LYS A 124 17.43 2.32 -4.91
N LEU A 125 16.20 1.77 -4.96
CA LEU A 125 16.00 0.38 -5.40
C LEU A 125 16.39 0.18 -6.86
N ASN A 126 16.11 1.14 -7.73
CA ASN A 126 16.53 1.09 -9.13
C ASN A 126 18.04 1.27 -9.34
N ALA A 127 18.72 1.91 -8.40
CA ALA A 127 20.16 2.15 -8.41
C ALA A 127 20.96 1.10 -7.60
N LEU A 128 20.34 -0.04 -7.26
CA LEU A 128 21.03 -1.10 -6.53
C LEU A 128 22.27 -1.58 -7.31
N PRO A 129 23.44 -1.67 -6.66
CA PRO A 129 24.64 -2.21 -7.29
C PRO A 129 24.44 -3.66 -7.74
N ALA A 130 24.96 -3.98 -8.92
CA ALA A 130 24.95 -5.35 -9.41
C ALA A 130 25.67 -6.29 -8.43
N GLY A 131 25.07 -7.43 -8.10
CA GLY A 131 25.60 -8.41 -7.15
C GLY A 131 25.41 -8.05 -5.67
N MET A 132 24.70 -6.98 -5.33
CA MET A 132 24.32 -6.69 -3.92
C MET A 132 23.35 -7.72 -3.38
N LEU A 133 22.42 -8.17 -4.23
CA LEU A 133 21.43 -9.20 -3.90
C LEU A 133 21.72 -10.47 -4.72
N PRO A 134 21.22 -11.63 -4.27
CA PRO A 134 21.32 -12.86 -5.04
C PRO A 134 20.63 -12.75 -6.40
N ASP A 135 21.10 -13.53 -7.38
CA ASP A 135 20.57 -13.54 -8.73
C ASP A 135 19.06 -13.86 -8.75
N GLY A 136 18.29 -13.06 -9.47
CA GLY A 136 16.85 -13.20 -9.60
C GLY A 136 16.03 -12.66 -8.44
N VAL A 137 16.66 -12.13 -7.39
CA VAL A 137 15.99 -11.49 -6.26
C VAL A 137 15.81 -10.00 -6.51
N GLN A 138 14.57 -9.52 -6.43
CA GLN A 138 14.25 -8.11 -6.61
C GLN A 138 13.40 -7.58 -5.45
N PRO A 139 13.81 -6.50 -4.80
CA PRO A 139 13.02 -5.84 -3.80
C PRO A 139 11.88 -5.04 -4.44
N THR A 140 10.72 -5.07 -3.81
CA THR A 140 9.51 -4.39 -4.27
C THR A 140 9.04 -3.39 -3.20
N LEU A 141 8.72 -2.16 -3.63
CA LEU A 141 8.09 -1.19 -2.73
C LEU A 141 6.64 -1.58 -2.50
N GLY A 142 6.20 -1.54 -1.24
CA GLY A 142 4.82 -1.79 -0.84
C GLY A 142 3.82 -0.78 -1.42
N PRO A 143 2.52 -0.98 -1.18
CA PRO A 143 1.46 -0.11 -1.69
C PRO A 143 1.62 1.33 -1.18
N ASP A 144 1.01 2.28 -1.87
CA ASP A 144 0.97 3.69 -1.49
C ASP A 144 -0.17 3.97 -0.51
N ALA A 145 -0.26 3.17 0.53
CA ALA A 145 -1.23 3.29 1.60
C ALA A 145 -0.55 3.12 2.95
N THR A 146 -1.08 3.82 3.94
CA THR A 146 -0.72 3.61 5.34
C THR A 146 -1.51 2.45 5.93
N ALA A 147 -1.09 1.95 7.10
CA ALA A 147 -1.84 0.90 7.81
C ALA A 147 -3.29 1.30 8.16
N LEU A 148 -3.56 2.61 8.25
CA LEU A 148 -4.89 3.18 8.46
C LEU A 148 -5.74 3.21 7.20
N GLY A 149 -5.15 2.98 6.02
CA GLY A 149 -5.85 2.89 4.73
C GLY A 149 -6.68 1.63 4.53
N GLN A 150 -6.65 0.67 5.47
CA GLN A 150 -7.52 -0.52 5.42
C GLN A 150 -8.94 -0.15 5.87
N ILE A 151 -9.72 0.39 4.95
CA ILE A 151 -11.04 0.96 5.24
C ILE A 151 -12.20 0.00 5.00
N PHE A 152 -11.98 -1.07 4.23
CA PHE A 152 -13.06 -1.98 3.86
C PHE A 152 -12.60 -3.45 3.85
N TRP A 153 -13.43 -4.31 4.44
CA TRP A 153 -13.23 -5.76 4.48
C TRP A 153 -14.46 -6.44 3.90
N TYR A 154 -14.26 -7.43 3.06
CA TYR A 154 -15.33 -8.24 2.49
C TYR A 154 -14.95 -9.72 2.44
N THR A 155 -15.93 -10.59 2.38
CA THR A 155 -15.78 -12.02 2.20
C THR A 155 -16.37 -12.44 0.87
N LEU A 156 -15.75 -13.41 0.21
CA LEU A 156 -16.32 -14.10 -0.94
C LEU A 156 -16.94 -15.39 -0.45
N GLU A 157 -18.25 -15.50 -0.61
CA GLU A 157 -19.04 -16.64 -0.17
C GLU A 157 -19.93 -17.12 -1.31
N ALA A 158 -20.14 -18.44 -1.41
CA ALA A 158 -21.16 -18.98 -2.26
C ALA A 158 -22.55 -18.71 -1.67
N GLN A 159 -23.54 -18.48 -2.52
CA GLN A 159 -24.94 -18.33 -2.12
C GLN A 159 -25.80 -19.39 -2.79
N ASP A 160 -26.82 -19.87 -2.07
CA ASP A 160 -27.90 -20.66 -2.64
C ASP A 160 -28.82 -19.79 -3.54
N PRO A 161 -29.76 -20.38 -4.31
CA PRO A 161 -30.69 -19.60 -5.10
C PRO A 161 -31.55 -18.59 -4.32
N GLU A 162 -31.68 -18.81 -3.01
CA GLU A 162 -32.41 -17.93 -2.09
C GLU A 162 -31.52 -16.82 -1.51
N GLY A 163 -30.23 -16.74 -1.91
CA GLY A 163 -29.27 -15.71 -1.49
C GLY A 163 -28.65 -15.89 -0.11
N ARG A 164 -28.77 -17.11 0.48
CA ARG A 164 -28.17 -17.41 1.77
C ARG A 164 -26.76 -18.00 1.57
N PRO A 165 -25.82 -17.73 2.50
CA PRO A 165 -24.49 -18.35 2.43
C PRO A 165 -24.58 -19.87 2.31
N ALA A 166 -24.05 -20.44 1.25
CA ALA A 166 -24.01 -21.87 0.99
C ALA A 166 -22.57 -22.37 1.00
N GLY A 167 -22.28 -23.37 1.82
CA GLY A 167 -20.99 -24.04 1.79
C GLY A 167 -20.81 -24.89 0.53
N GLY A 168 -19.59 -25.39 0.30
CA GLY A 168 -19.32 -26.40 -0.74
C GLY A 168 -18.61 -25.88 -1.98
N TRP A 169 -18.32 -24.59 -2.09
CA TRP A 169 -17.44 -24.08 -3.14
C TRP A 169 -15.98 -24.42 -2.84
N ASP A 170 -15.25 -24.75 -3.89
CA ASP A 170 -13.82 -25.00 -3.81
C ASP A 170 -13.08 -23.70 -3.47
N LEU A 171 -12.26 -23.77 -2.42
CA LEU A 171 -11.44 -22.61 -1.99
C LEU A 171 -10.41 -22.19 -3.03
N HIS A 172 -9.97 -23.06 -3.94
CA HIS A 172 -9.14 -22.71 -5.08
C HIS A 172 -9.90 -21.86 -6.11
N GLU A 173 -11.16 -22.20 -6.36
CA GLU A 173 -12.00 -21.44 -7.29
C GLU A 173 -12.35 -20.06 -6.74
N LEU A 174 -12.78 -19.98 -5.47
CA LEU A 174 -13.06 -18.70 -4.82
C LEU A 174 -11.83 -17.81 -4.79
N ARG A 175 -10.65 -18.37 -4.50
CA ARG A 175 -9.40 -17.61 -4.56
C ARG A 175 -9.06 -17.15 -5.97
N SER A 176 -9.29 -17.97 -6.97
CA SER A 176 -9.06 -17.59 -8.37
C SER A 176 -10.01 -16.47 -8.82
N ILE A 177 -11.29 -16.52 -8.44
CA ILE A 177 -12.26 -15.44 -8.69
C ILE A 177 -11.79 -14.15 -8.02
N GLN A 178 -11.38 -14.24 -6.76
CA GLN A 178 -10.87 -13.08 -6.02
C GLN A 178 -9.66 -12.45 -6.73
N ASP A 179 -8.65 -13.24 -7.06
CA ASP A 179 -7.38 -12.71 -7.55
C ASP A 179 -7.45 -12.21 -9.01
N PHE A 180 -8.25 -12.87 -9.86
CA PHE A 180 -8.30 -12.58 -11.29
C PHE A 180 -9.51 -11.76 -11.75
N GLN A 181 -10.59 -11.70 -10.97
CA GLN A 181 -11.79 -10.95 -11.33
C GLN A 181 -12.07 -9.81 -10.35
N VAL A 182 -12.31 -10.14 -9.07
CA VAL A 182 -12.74 -9.14 -8.08
C VAL A 182 -11.63 -8.14 -7.78
N LYS A 183 -10.44 -8.62 -7.48
CA LYS A 183 -9.27 -7.76 -7.20
C LYS A 183 -8.96 -6.83 -8.37
N TYR A 184 -9.03 -7.35 -9.60
CA TYR A 184 -8.80 -6.56 -10.80
C TYR A 184 -9.84 -5.44 -10.97
N ALA A 185 -11.13 -5.78 -10.79
CA ALA A 185 -12.20 -4.81 -10.92
C ALA A 185 -12.14 -3.72 -9.83
N LEU A 186 -11.84 -4.11 -8.58
CA LEU A 186 -11.75 -3.17 -7.47
C LEU A 186 -10.51 -2.28 -7.55
N ASN A 187 -9.36 -2.79 -7.98
CA ASN A 187 -8.16 -1.98 -8.18
C ASN A 187 -8.31 -0.92 -9.28
N ALA A 188 -9.28 -1.08 -10.17
CA ALA A 188 -9.57 -0.09 -11.21
C ALA A 188 -10.43 1.09 -10.71
N VAL A 189 -10.94 1.02 -9.48
CA VAL A 189 -11.76 2.09 -8.90
C VAL A 189 -10.84 3.22 -8.40
N GLU A 190 -11.20 4.45 -8.73
CA GLU A 190 -10.47 5.63 -8.28
C GLU A 190 -10.43 5.70 -6.74
N GLY A 191 -9.25 5.98 -6.18
CA GLY A 191 -9.04 6.05 -4.74
C GLY A 191 -8.71 4.70 -4.07
N VAL A 192 -8.73 3.58 -4.81
CA VAL A 192 -8.28 2.28 -4.29
C VAL A 192 -6.81 2.09 -4.60
N SER A 193 -5.99 2.05 -3.56
CA SER A 193 -4.55 1.84 -3.65
C SER A 193 -4.18 0.37 -3.82
N GLU A 194 -4.84 -0.51 -3.06
CA GLU A 194 -4.58 -1.94 -3.08
C GLU A 194 -5.81 -2.74 -2.65
N VAL A 195 -5.96 -3.93 -3.25
CA VAL A 195 -6.88 -4.97 -2.79
C VAL A 195 -6.07 -6.20 -2.45
N ALA A 196 -5.96 -6.52 -1.17
CA ALA A 196 -5.23 -7.69 -0.67
C ALA A 196 -6.17 -8.87 -0.45
N SER A 197 -5.69 -10.07 -0.75
CA SER A 197 -6.43 -11.32 -0.58
C SER A 197 -5.86 -12.13 0.58
N ILE A 198 -6.71 -12.56 1.51
CA ILE A 198 -6.33 -13.40 2.64
C ILE A 198 -7.21 -14.65 2.62
N GLY A 199 -6.59 -15.83 2.75
CA GLY A 199 -7.30 -17.12 2.77
C GLY A 199 -7.50 -17.73 1.38
N GLY A 200 -8.19 -18.85 1.34
CA GLY A 200 -8.30 -19.70 0.15
C GLY A 200 -6.98 -20.37 -0.22
N PHE A 201 -6.98 -21.15 -1.30
CA PHE A 201 -5.79 -21.78 -1.83
C PHE A 201 -5.46 -21.21 -3.20
N VAL A 202 -4.23 -20.75 -3.37
CA VAL A 202 -3.73 -20.30 -4.68
C VAL A 202 -3.66 -21.50 -5.61
N LYS A 203 -4.22 -21.36 -6.82
CA LYS A 203 -4.17 -22.40 -7.82
C LYS A 203 -2.78 -22.44 -8.45
N GLU A 204 -2.10 -23.56 -8.30
CA GLU A 204 -0.78 -23.79 -8.84
C GLU A 204 -0.80 -24.91 -9.86
N TYR A 205 0.06 -24.83 -10.87
CA TYR A 205 0.30 -25.90 -11.82
C TYR A 205 1.64 -26.54 -11.49
N GLN A 206 1.59 -27.78 -10.98
CA GLN A 206 2.79 -28.55 -10.64
C GLN A 206 3.20 -29.40 -11.85
N VAL A 207 4.48 -29.29 -12.22
CA VAL A 207 5.08 -30.13 -13.27
C VAL A 207 6.03 -31.12 -12.60
N ASP A 208 5.59 -32.38 -12.47
CA ASP A 208 6.40 -33.45 -11.94
C ASP A 208 7.22 -34.10 -13.05
N VAL A 209 8.54 -34.10 -12.86
CA VAL A 209 9.48 -34.63 -13.84
C VAL A 209 10.02 -35.98 -13.40
N ASP A 210 9.86 -37.03 -14.25
CA ASP A 210 10.45 -38.33 -13.99
C ASP A 210 11.95 -38.34 -14.39
N PRO A 211 12.88 -38.52 -13.44
CA PRO A 211 14.32 -38.59 -13.73
C PRO A 211 14.73 -39.71 -14.69
N ASN A 212 13.98 -40.82 -14.69
CA ASN A 212 14.27 -41.94 -15.59
C ASN A 212 13.86 -41.59 -17.04
N ALA A 213 12.74 -40.91 -17.21
CA ALA A 213 12.32 -40.41 -18.50
C ALA A 213 13.32 -39.38 -19.05
N LEU A 214 13.81 -38.45 -18.23
CA LEU A 214 14.86 -37.50 -18.63
C LEU A 214 16.10 -38.21 -19.16
N LYS A 215 16.57 -39.25 -18.48
CA LYS A 215 17.72 -40.05 -18.92
C LYS A 215 17.43 -40.81 -20.22
N ALA A 216 16.26 -41.43 -20.34
CA ALA A 216 15.87 -42.20 -21.51
C ALA A 216 15.81 -41.35 -22.78
N TYR A 217 15.25 -40.14 -22.64
CA TYR A 217 15.12 -39.17 -23.75
C TYR A 217 16.31 -38.24 -23.91
N ARG A 218 17.31 -38.30 -23.03
CA ARG A 218 18.50 -37.41 -22.99
C ARG A 218 18.13 -35.93 -22.93
N VAL A 219 17.11 -35.60 -22.18
CA VAL A 219 16.63 -34.24 -21.96
C VAL A 219 17.13 -33.76 -20.58
N SER A 220 17.66 -32.56 -20.53
CA SER A 220 18.05 -31.94 -19.25
C SER A 220 16.85 -31.31 -18.55
N LEU A 221 16.94 -31.12 -17.22
CA LEU A 221 15.94 -30.40 -16.47
C LEU A 221 15.78 -28.96 -16.96
N ASP A 222 16.87 -28.33 -17.38
CA ASP A 222 16.85 -26.97 -17.95
C ASP A 222 16.06 -26.88 -19.25
N ASP A 223 16.09 -27.94 -20.07
CA ASP A 223 15.28 -27.97 -21.29
C ASP A 223 13.80 -28.06 -20.99
N VAL A 224 13.41 -28.80 -19.94
CA VAL A 224 12.01 -28.86 -19.46
C VAL A 224 11.56 -27.51 -18.91
N ILE A 225 12.39 -26.87 -18.05
CA ILE A 225 12.12 -25.55 -17.50
C ILE A 225 11.94 -24.51 -18.62
N ARG A 226 12.81 -24.56 -19.63
CA ARG A 226 12.74 -23.67 -20.79
C ARG A 226 11.47 -23.91 -21.62
N ALA A 227 11.07 -25.16 -21.81
CA ALA A 227 9.83 -25.51 -22.52
C ALA A 227 8.59 -25.00 -21.78
N VAL A 228 8.54 -25.18 -20.45
CA VAL A 228 7.43 -24.67 -19.62
C VAL A 228 7.36 -23.16 -19.63
N ARG A 229 8.49 -22.45 -19.60
CA ARG A 229 8.52 -20.98 -19.69
C ARG A 229 8.06 -20.42 -21.04
N ASN A 230 8.17 -21.21 -22.09
CA ASN A 230 7.83 -20.80 -23.46
C ASN A 230 6.42 -21.25 -23.89
N SER A 231 5.73 -22.00 -23.03
CA SER A 231 4.34 -22.44 -23.27
C SER A 231 3.32 -21.44 -22.73
#